data_6a3ce9b62739823cc86b126c57d8d337
#
_entry.id   6a3ce9b62739823cc86b126c57d8d337
#
_cell.length_a   1.000
_cell.length_b   1.000
_cell.length_c   1.000
_cell.angle_alpha   90.00
_cell.angle_beta   90.00
_cell.angle_gamma   90.00
#
_symmetry.space_group_name_H-M   'P 1'
#
loop_
_entity.id
_entity.type
_entity.pdbx_description
1 polymer ?
#
loop_
_entity_poly.entity_id
_entity_poly.type
_entity_poly.pdbx_seq_one_letter_code
_entity_poly.pdbx_strand_id
1 'polypeptide(L)'
;MKKSIIYLAISATLTFSGCDYLDDMPYDWAQPDDIFTNEQNYLKPINQVYAYIPEGFNHVGNAFLDAATNDGISTIIDSDIHKLSRGYVTSSNPIEECWNKSYKGIQQAIFARKYLREADLVLQNKTEEDIQAFKDTYCAETECLQALFEFNLLRHYGGFPIVDRIYEVNDPELQTKARDSFKDCVNHIVQLCESAAAVLKVDPEGGNGSYGRMTKGMALAIKAKTLLYAASPLYNRTDNNDPLLGYTDGSDVTERWKLAAKACADVINLNADGTISPDGSKKYSLIALTAAKTYDKIFINANPNPEYILFYTAAKDNALENRHYPPTISKDQGGGTVPSQQLIDAFTMKDGSDYTHSSDGASMYTNRDPRLAAIIGYDGSVYGKNTIYTRISDNTTIDGLNQVKNRSTNTGYYLAKFLDKTLNFGQANVGTVFHLFPMIRLSDILLSYAEAMHHAYGMSADPEGYGLTAIEAVQKIRTRAGFGTNDKFLNGVTDNNFMEKVKQERRIELCFEEHRYFDLRRWMDGNQLREPIIGMKVEENASGLHYTRITVDEARNFKDYMYYHPIPLKVIKESPSIQQNPGW
;
A
#
# COMPACT_ATOMS: atom_id res chain seq x y z
N MET A 1 -8.72 -31.65 80.61
CA MET A 1 -9.85 -31.31 79.69
C MET A 1 -10.27 -29.86 79.80
N LYS A 2 -9.37 -28.89 79.64
CA LYS A 2 -9.71 -27.43 79.63
C LYS A 2 -8.86 -26.59 78.61
N LYS A 3 -8.20 -27.25 77.67
CA LYS A 3 -7.41 -26.54 76.64
C LYS A 3 -7.92 -26.73 75.19
N SER A 4 -8.98 -27.52 74.98
CA SER A 4 -9.50 -27.82 73.62
C SER A 4 -10.72 -27.00 73.22
N ILE A 5 -11.25 -26.13 74.08
CA ILE A 5 -12.44 -25.32 73.76
C ILE A 5 -12.09 -23.89 73.30
N ILE A 6 -10.84 -23.45 73.52
CA ILE A 6 -10.42 -22.08 73.11
C ILE A 6 -10.03 -22.00 71.65
N TYR A 7 -9.67 -23.11 70.98
CA TYR A 7 -9.31 -23.11 69.55
C TYR A 7 -10.51 -23.20 68.60
N LEU A 8 -11.72 -23.50 69.11
CA LEU A 8 -12.92 -23.56 68.25
C LEU A 8 -13.68 -22.21 68.16
N ALA A 9 -13.38 -21.25 69.03
CA ALA A 9 -14.04 -19.96 69.07
C ALA A 9 -13.29 -18.88 68.30
N ILE A 10 -12.04 -19.15 67.84
CA ILE A 10 -11.23 -18.20 67.01
C ILE A 10 -11.34 -18.50 65.53
N SER A 11 -11.86 -19.68 65.15
CA SER A 11 -12.05 -20.03 63.69
C SER A 11 -13.37 -19.56 63.08
N ALA A 12 -14.25 -18.90 63.82
CA ALA A 12 -15.59 -18.53 63.37
C ALA A 12 -15.77 -17.02 63.13
N THR A 13 -14.70 -16.19 63.22
CA THR A 13 -14.81 -14.74 63.05
C THR A 13 -13.91 -14.17 61.92
N LEU A 14 -13.43 -15.02 60.99
CA LEU A 14 -12.60 -14.58 59.85
C LEU A 14 -13.23 -14.87 58.47
N THR A 15 -14.54 -14.92 58.39
CA THR A 15 -15.20 -15.15 57.08
C THR A 15 -16.33 -14.16 56.83
N PHE A 16 -16.06 -12.86 56.86
CA PHE A 16 -16.95 -11.87 56.23
C PHE A 16 -16.22 -10.50 56.14
N SER A 17 -15.17 -10.43 55.36
CA SER A 17 -14.67 -9.15 54.82
C SER A 17 -13.75 -9.42 53.64
N GLY A 18 -14.29 -9.89 52.56
CA GLY A 18 -13.52 -10.20 51.35
C GLY A 18 -14.38 -10.30 50.11
N CYS A 19 -15.27 -9.35 49.89
CA CYS A 19 -16.02 -9.28 48.64
C CYS A 19 -16.04 -7.89 47.94
N ASP A 20 -15.50 -6.84 48.55
CA ASP A 20 -15.46 -5.54 47.89
C ASP A 20 -14.16 -5.25 47.13
N TYR A 21 -13.12 -6.08 47.26
CA TYR A 21 -11.83 -5.85 46.62
C TYR A 21 -11.73 -6.43 45.21
N LEU A 22 -12.71 -7.21 44.76
CA LEU A 22 -12.75 -7.79 43.40
C LEU A 22 -13.64 -7.03 42.43
N ASP A 23 -14.43 -6.08 42.91
CA ASP A 23 -15.27 -5.20 42.08
C ASP A 23 -14.63 -3.83 41.80
N ASP A 24 -13.54 -3.49 42.50
CA ASP A 24 -12.76 -2.31 42.11
C ASP A 24 -11.92 -2.66 40.88
N MET A 25 -12.37 -2.19 39.73
CA MET A 25 -11.52 -2.15 38.52
C MET A 25 -10.19 -1.49 38.89
N PRO A 26 -9.04 -1.98 38.36
CA PRO A 26 -7.76 -1.34 38.61
C PRO A 26 -7.86 0.15 38.35
N TYR A 27 -7.45 0.97 39.30
CA TYR A 27 -7.52 2.43 39.29
C TYR A 27 -6.80 3.04 38.07
N ASP A 28 -6.00 2.25 37.35
CA ASP A 28 -5.24 2.64 36.17
C ASP A 28 -5.99 2.39 34.85
N TRP A 29 -7.20 1.84 34.87
CA TRP A 29 -8.00 1.63 33.66
C TRP A 29 -9.00 2.76 33.50
N ALA A 30 -8.66 3.73 32.63
CA ALA A 30 -9.59 4.78 32.23
C ALA A 30 -10.86 4.14 31.62
N GLN A 31 -12.00 4.42 32.21
CA GLN A 31 -13.29 4.04 31.62
C GLN A 31 -13.50 4.84 30.33
N PRO A 32 -14.24 4.30 29.32
CA PRO A 32 -14.55 5.05 28.12
C PRO A 32 -15.10 6.44 28.41
N ASP A 33 -15.97 6.58 29.38
CA ASP A 33 -16.57 7.86 29.79
C ASP A 33 -15.53 8.87 30.30
N ASP A 34 -14.51 8.42 31.04
CA ASP A 34 -13.42 9.27 31.53
C ASP A 34 -12.52 9.79 30.40
N ILE A 35 -12.35 9.01 29.32
CA ILE A 35 -11.51 9.37 28.18
C ILE A 35 -12.15 10.53 27.42
N PHE A 36 -13.45 10.45 27.18
CA PHE A 36 -14.18 11.42 26.36
C PHE A 36 -14.70 12.65 27.11
N THR A 37 -14.58 12.67 28.43
CA THR A 37 -14.86 13.87 29.26
C THR A 37 -13.64 14.75 29.46
N ASN A 38 -12.44 14.26 29.19
CA ASN A 38 -11.18 15.00 29.35
C ASN A 38 -10.70 15.53 28.00
N GLU A 39 -10.65 16.86 27.83
CA GLU A 39 -10.24 17.54 26.58
C GLU A 39 -8.88 17.04 26.03
N GLN A 40 -7.93 16.69 26.88
CA GLN A 40 -6.62 16.18 26.49
C GLN A 40 -6.66 14.72 25.99
N ASN A 41 -7.67 13.96 26.33
CA ASN A 41 -7.75 12.52 26.09
C ASN A 41 -8.70 12.14 24.94
N TYR A 42 -9.64 12.99 24.55
CA TYR A 42 -10.69 12.64 23.57
C TYR A 42 -10.17 12.21 22.19
N LEU A 43 -8.96 12.65 21.80
CA LEU A 43 -8.34 12.23 20.54
C LEU A 43 -7.56 10.92 20.61
N LYS A 44 -7.26 10.41 21.81
CA LYS A 44 -6.45 9.18 21.95
C LYS A 44 -7.07 7.96 21.29
N PRO A 45 -8.37 7.64 21.48
CA PRO A 45 -9.00 6.49 20.83
C PRO A 45 -9.02 6.63 19.31
N ILE A 46 -9.16 7.86 18.79
CA ILE A 46 -9.15 8.15 17.34
C ILE A 46 -7.73 7.96 16.80
N ASN A 47 -6.72 8.51 17.49
CA ASN A 47 -5.33 8.35 17.11
C ASN A 47 -4.90 6.87 17.12
N GLN A 48 -5.48 6.05 18.02
CA GLN A 48 -5.22 4.62 18.07
C GLN A 48 -5.68 3.90 16.78
N VAL A 49 -6.72 4.39 16.10
CA VAL A 49 -7.17 3.81 14.82
C VAL A 49 -6.08 3.91 13.75
N TYR A 50 -5.33 5.01 13.72
CA TYR A 50 -4.22 5.21 12.77
C TYR A 50 -3.08 4.19 12.93
N ALA A 51 -2.90 3.60 14.13
CA ALA A 51 -1.89 2.57 14.37
C ALA A 51 -2.15 1.27 13.59
N TYR A 52 -3.35 1.08 13.05
CA TYR A 52 -3.73 -0.08 12.25
C TYR A 52 -3.59 0.15 10.73
N ILE A 53 -3.20 1.34 10.28
CA ILE A 53 -2.90 1.59 8.86
C ILE A 53 -1.83 0.58 8.41
N PRO A 54 -2.00 -0.05 7.24
CA PRO A 54 -0.99 -0.96 6.69
C PRO A 54 0.36 -0.27 6.56
N GLU A 55 1.39 -0.95 7.02
CA GLU A 55 2.76 -0.51 6.79
C GLU A 55 3.13 -0.78 5.34
N GLY A 56 3.88 0.13 4.75
CA GLY A 56 4.56 -0.08 3.50
C GLY A 56 6.03 -0.46 3.72
N PHE A 57 6.85 -0.31 2.69
CA PHE A 57 8.26 -0.63 2.70
C PHE A 57 8.51 -2.13 3.00
N ASN A 58 9.10 -2.47 4.11
CA ASN A 58 9.66 -3.78 4.43
C ASN A 58 8.69 -4.73 5.17
N HIS A 59 7.40 -4.65 4.95
CA HIS A 59 6.42 -5.34 5.79
C HIS A 59 6.36 -6.88 5.63
N VAL A 60 6.88 -7.44 4.52
CA VAL A 60 6.93 -8.89 4.33
C VAL A 60 8.37 -9.40 4.29
N GLY A 61 8.82 -10.04 5.36
CA GLY A 61 10.16 -10.64 5.41
C GLY A 61 11.31 -9.65 5.19
N ASN A 62 11.17 -8.42 5.66
CA ASN A 62 12.09 -7.30 5.45
C ASN A 62 12.32 -6.93 3.98
N ALA A 63 11.29 -7.09 3.14
CA ALA A 63 11.31 -6.75 1.72
C ALA A 63 10.04 -5.97 1.32
N PHE A 64 10.14 -5.23 0.20
CA PHE A 64 8.96 -4.70 -0.48
C PHE A 64 8.14 -5.83 -1.07
N LEU A 65 6.82 -5.69 -1.10
CA LEU A 65 5.92 -6.69 -1.65
C LEU A 65 6.16 -6.95 -3.15
N ASP A 66 6.74 -5.98 -3.86
CA ASP A 66 7.19 -6.11 -5.27
C ASP A 66 8.18 -7.26 -5.46
N ALA A 67 8.94 -7.67 -4.42
CA ALA A 67 9.81 -8.84 -4.47
C ALA A 67 9.04 -10.19 -4.58
N ALA A 68 7.73 -10.19 -4.36
CA ALA A 68 6.85 -11.32 -4.67
C ALA A 68 6.31 -11.28 -6.12
N THR A 69 6.72 -10.32 -6.94
CA THR A 69 6.33 -10.16 -8.35
C THR A 69 7.52 -10.38 -9.28
N ASN A 70 7.32 -10.26 -10.59
CA ASN A 70 8.43 -10.30 -11.56
C ASN A 70 9.23 -8.98 -11.66
N ASP A 71 9.00 -8.01 -10.75
CA ASP A 71 9.75 -6.75 -10.69
C ASP A 71 10.99 -6.81 -9.80
N GLY A 72 11.07 -7.79 -8.91
CA GLY A 72 12.21 -7.92 -8.01
C GLY A 72 12.26 -9.20 -7.22
N ILE A 73 13.28 -9.30 -6.36
CA ILE A 73 13.50 -10.41 -5.45
C ILE A 73 14.21 -9.89 -4.18
N SER A 74 14.09 -10.60 -3.06
CA SER A 74 14.87 -10.30 -1.86
C SER A 74 16.25 -10.98 -1.93
N THR A 75 17.29 -10.30 -1.44
CA THR A 75 18.61 -10.93 -1.22
C THR A 75 18.63 -11.90 -0.04
N ILE A 76 17.63 -11.80 0.87
CA ILE A 76 17.52 -12.66 2.06
C ILE A 76 16.91 -14.01 1.62
N ILE A 77 17.75 -15.02 1.54
CA ILE A 77 17.33 -16.37 1.17
C ILE A 77 16.39 -16.92 2.26
N ASP A 78 15.34 -17.64 1.83
CA ASP A 78 14.34 -18.29 2.69
C ASP A 78 13.50 -17.34 3.57
N SER A 79 13.49 -16.04 3.26
CA SER A 79 12.61 -15.07 3.91
C SER A 79 11.13 -15.32 3.55
N ASP A 80 10.21 -14.72 4.30
CA ASP A 80 8.77 -14.88 4.07
C ASP A 80 8.34 -14.38 2.68
N ILE A 81 8.99 -13.36 2.12
CA ILE A 81 8.70 -12.91 0.76
C ILE A 81 9.07 -13.98 -0.29
N HIS A 82 10.13 -14.76 -0.07
CA HIS A 82 10.47 -15.91 -0.92
C HIS A 82 9.44 -17.04 -0.79
N LYS A 83 9.00 -17.33 0.43
CA LYS A 83 7.94 -18.33 0.65
C LYS A 83 6.63 -17.89 -0.02
N LEU A 84 6.28 -16.60 0.05
CA LEU A 84 5.12 -16.03 -0.63
C LEU A 84 5.21 -16.24 -2.16
N SER A 85 6.33 -15.86 -2.77
CA SER A 85 6.53 -15.97 -4.22
C SER A 85 6.66 -17.42 -4.73
N ARG A 86 7.06 -18.37 -3.86
CA ARG A 86 7.17 -19.79 -4.14
C ARG A 86 5.91 -20.59 -3.81
N GLY A 87 4.85 -19.91 -3.37
CA GLY A 87 3.56 -20.53 -3.09
C GLY A 87 3.52 -21.40 -1.83
N TYR A 88 4.39 -21.15 -0.84
CA TYR A 88 4.36 -21.83 0.48
C TYR A 88 3.36 -21.23 1.44
N VAL A 89 2.42 -20.43 0.93
CA VAL A 89 1.30 -19.86 1.69
C VAL A 89 0.27 -20.95 1.96
N THR A 90 -0.26 -20.96 3.18
CA THR A 90 -1.38 -21.83 3.59
C THR A 90 -2.29 -21.08 4.55
N SER A 91 -3.48 -21.57 4.79
CA SER A 91 -4.39 -20.98 5.78
C SER A 91 -3.82 -21.00 7.21
N SER A 92 -2.95 -21.96 7.55
CA SER A 92 -2.23 -22.01 8.83
C SER A 92 -0.99 -21.12 8.90
N ASN A 93 -0.46 -20.70 7.73
CA ASN A 93 0.66 -19.76 7.60
C ASN A 93 0.42 -18.81 6.40
N PRO A 94 -0.45 -17.82 6.58
CA PRO A 94 -0.91 -16.94 5.49
C PRO A 94 0.05 -15.77 5.20
N ILE A 95 1.31 -15.88 5.41
CA ILE A 95 2.47 -14.98 5.23
C ILE A 95 2.11 -13.49 5.05
N GLU A 96 1.37 -13.13 4.00
CA GLU A 96 0.83 -11.79 3.74
C GLU A 96 -0.61 -11.76 4.26
N GLU A 97 -0.79 -11.42 5.54
CA GLU A 97 -2.05 -11.50 6.27
C GLU A 97 -2.47 -10.12 6.79
N CYS A 98 -3.64 -9.65 6.36
CA CYS A 98 -4.20 -8.38 6.83
C CYS A 98 -5.50 -8.54 7.64
N TRP A 99 -6.06 -9.76 7.79
CA TRP A 99 -7.37 -10.00 8.42
C TRP A 99 -7.43 -9.46 9.85
N ASN A 100 -6.52 -9.95 10.69
CA ASN A 100 -6.53 -9.57 12.11
C ASN A 100 -6.25 -8.08 12.33
N LYS A 101 -5.29 -7.51 11.60
CA LYS A 101 -4.94 -6.09 11.72
C LYS A 101 -6.10 -5.20 11.25
N SER A 102 -6.75 -5.56 10.13
CA SER A 102 -7.90 -4.82 9.61
C SER A 102 -9.10 -4.86 10.56
N TYR A 103 -9.47 -6.04 11.08
CA TYR A 103 -10.59 -6.12 12.02
C TYR A 103 -10.33 -5.42 13.35
N LYS A 104 -9.10 -5.43 13.86
CA LYS A 104 -8.73 -4.60 15.02
C LYS A 104 -8.90 -3.12 14.73
N GLY A 105 -8.49 -2.67 13.54
CA GLY A 105 -8.68 -1.29 13.11
C GLY A 105 -10.17 -0.92 12.96
N ILE A 106 -10.97 -1.79 12.35
CA ILE A 106 -12.43 -1.63 12.20
C ILE A 106 -13.10 -1.53 13.57
N GLN A 107 -12.80 -2.47 14.48
CA GLN A 107 -13.34 -2.46 15.83
C GLN A 107 -12.98 -1.17 16.59
N GLN A 108 -11.70 -0.75 16.51
CA GLN A 108 -11.24 0.48 17.14
C GLN A 108 -11.91 1.73 16.55
N ALA A 109 -12.15 1.75 15.22
CA ALA A 109 -12.84 2.86 14.54
C ALA A 109 -14.30 2.96 15.00
N ILE A 110 -15.02 1.85 15.06
CA ILE A 110 -16.40 1.79 15.55
C ILE A 110 -16.48 2.18 17.02
N PHE A 111 -15.57 1.67 17.85
CA PHE A 111 -15.46 2.03 19.25
C PHE A 111 -15.25 3.54 19.44
N ALA A 112 -14.23 4.11 18.81
CA ALA A 112 -13.92 5.53 18.92
C ALA A 112 -15.10 6.41 18.45
N ARG A 113 -15.75 6.05 17.34
CA ARG A 113 -16.91 6.76 16.78
C ARG A 113 -18.12 6.73 17.71
N LYS A 114 -18.45 5.56 18.26
CA LYS A 114 -19.58 5.42 19.19
C LYS A 114 -19.39 6.30 20.42
N TYR A 115 -18.28 6.11 21.13
CA TYR A 115 -18.03 6.87 22.36
C TYR A 115 -17.84 8.37 22.12
N LEU A 116 -17.24 8.79 21.00
CA LEU A 116 -17.14 10.21 20.68
C LEU A 116 -18.52 10.85 20.44
N ARG A 117 -19.45 10.15 19.80
CA ARG A 117 -20.83 10.63 19.60
C ARG A 117 -21.59 10.79 20.91
N GLU A 118 -21.43 9.83 21.81
CA GLU A 118 -22.12 9.77 23.10
C GLU A 118 -21.47 10.67 24.18
N ALA A 119 -20.19 11.09 23.98
CA ALA A 119 -19.45 11.88 24.97
C ALA A 119 -20.04 13.26 25.23
N ASP A 120 -20.06 13.68 26.47
CA ASP A 120 -20.39 15.06 26.89
C ASP A 120 -19.11 15.93 26.87
N LEU A 121 -18.75 16.42 25.67
CA LEU A 121 -17.52 17.17 25.46
C LEU A 121 -17.65 18.63 25.85
N VAL A 122 -16.69 19.11 26.64
CA VAL A 122 -16.52 20.52 26.97
C VAL A 122 -15.23 21.04 26.34
N LEU A 123 -15.32 21.84 25.28
CA LEU A 123 -14.18 22.48 24.63
C LEU A 123 -14.15 23.98 25.00
N GLN A 124 -13.01 24.45 25.50
CA GLN A 124 -12.85 25.85 25.91
C GLN A 124 -13.11 26.80 24.74
N ASN A 125 -13.93 27.85 25.00
CA ASN A 125 -14.28 28.87 24.03
C ASN A 125 -14.95 28.35 22.74
N LYS A 126 -15.63 27.19 22.80
CA LYS A 126 -16.37 26.59 21.71
C LYS A 126 -17.88 26.59 22.01
N THR A 127 -18.68 26.79 20.97
CA THR A 127 -20.14 26.65 21.04
C THR A 127 -20.52 25.16 20.92
N GLU A 128 -21.77 24.82 21.24
CA GLU A 128 -22.30 23.47 21.00
C GLU A 128 -22.21 23.07 19.53
N GLU A 129 -22.41 24.03 18.61
CA GLU A 129 -22.27 23.81 17.16
C GLU A 129 -20.83 23.49 16.77
N ASP A 130 -19.83 24.19 17.35
CA ASP A 130 -18.39 23.87 17.16
C ASP A 130 -18.05 22.49 17.69
N ILE A 131 -18.62 22.11 18.84
CA ILE A 131 -18.42 20.78 19.46
C ILE A 131 -19.03 19.69 18.58
N GLN A 132 -20.22 19.91 18.04
CA GLN A 132 -20.85 18.96 17.13
C GLN A 132 -20.04 18.81 15.82
N ALA A 133 -19.61 19.92 15.21
CA ALA A 133 -18.75 19.90 14.03
C ALA A 133 -17.42 19.17 14.29
N PHE A 134 -16.86 19.31 15.49
CA PHE A 134 -15.69 18.57 15.93
C PHE A 134 -15.97 17.06 15.99
N LYS A 135 -17.06 16.64 16.66
CA LYS A 135 -17.48 15.24 16.72
C LYS A 135 -17.68 14.67 15.32
N ASP A 136 -18.38 15.37 14.44
CA ASP A 136 -18.67 14.93 13.09
C ASP A 136 -17.37 14.74 12.27
N THR A 137 -16.41 15.67 12.37
CA THR A 137 -15.13 15.57 11.67
C THR A 137 -14.35 14.32 12.10
N TYR A 138 -14.20 14.07 13.39
CA TYR A 138 -13.44 12.92 13.86
C TYR A 138 -14.18 11.58 13.71
N CYS A 139 -15.52 11.59 13.72
CA CYS A 139 -16.32 10.43 13.32
C CYS A 139 -16.09 10.10 11.83
N ALA A 140 -16.09 11.11 10.97
CA ALA A 140 -15.82 10.95 9.54
C ALA A 140 -14.39 10.45 9.26
N GLU A 141 -13.38 10.86 10.06
CA GLU A 141 -12.04 10.29 9.98
C GLU A 141 -12.05 8.78 10.28
N THR A 142 -12.77 8.35 11.31
CA THR A 142 -12.86 6.91 11.64
C THR A 142 -13.62 6.12 10.59
N GLU A 143 -14.62 6.71 9.91
CA GLU A 143 -15.32 6.09 8.77
C GLU A 143 -14.37 5.91 7.58
N CYS A 144 -13.56 6.92 7.27
CA CYS A 144 -12.56 6.85 6.22
C CYS A 144 -11.48 5.78 6.50
N LEU A 145 -11.01 5.67 7.76
CA LEU A 145 -10.08 4.63 8.19
C LEU A 145 -10.71 3.24 8.11
N GLN A 146 -11.97 3.08 8.53
CA GLN A 146 -12.70 1.81 8.40
C GLN A 146 -12.80 1.41 6.93
N ALA A 147 -13.15 2.32 6.03
CA ALA A 147 -13.19 2.07 4.59
C ALA A 147 -11.84 1.58 4.05
N LEU A 148 -10.72 2.14 4.51
CA LEU A 148 -9.37 1.68 4.15
C LEU A 148 -9.12 0.24 4.60
N PHE A 149 -9.48 -0.11 5.84
CA PHE A 149 -9.28 -1.46 6.35
C PHE A 149 -10.17 -2.48 5.62
N GLU A 150 -11.41 -2.12 5.32
CA GLU A 150 -12.34 -2.94 4.56
C GLU A 150 -11.88 -3.11 3.09
N PHE A 151 -11.34 -2.08 2.45
CA PHE A 151 -10.73 -2.19 1.14
C PHE A 151 -9.54 -3.18 1.14
N ASN A 152 -8.72 -3.20 2.20
CA ASN A 152 -7.66 -4.19 2.34
C ASN A 152 -8.22 -5.63 2.44
N LEU A 153 -9.28 -5.84 3.22
CA LEU A 153 -9.97 -7.14 3.26
C LEU A 153 -10.51 -7.54 1.90
N LEU A 154 -11.17 -6.61 1.21
CA LEU A 154 -11.77 -6.83 -0.11
C LEU A 154 -10.75 -7.31 -1.14
N ARG A 155 -9.62 -6.60 -1.27
CA ARG A 155 -8.59 -6.91 -2.29
C ARG A 155 -7.81 -8.19 -2.01
N HIS A 156 -7.77 -8.66 -0.73
CA HIS A 156 -7.10 -9.90 -0.36
C HIS A 156 -8.04 -11.10 -0.43
N TYR A 157 -9.25 -10.98 0.12
CA TYR A 157 -10.09 -12.13 0.40
C TYR A 157 -11.40 -12.19 -0.42
N GLY A 158 -11.76 -11.13 -1.13
CA GLY A 158 -13.10 -10.97 -1.70
C GLY A 158 -14.09 -10.47 -0.64
N GLY A 159 -15.31 -10.99 -0.60
CA GLY A 159 -16.29 -10.64 0.42
C GLY A 159 -15.79 -10.97 1.84
N PHE A 160 -16.23 -10.21 2.83
CA PHE A 160 -15.84 -10.33 4.23
C PHE A 160 -17.03 -10.00 5.13
N PRO A 161 -17.05 -10.43 6.41
CA PRO A 161 -18.10 -10.03 7.35
C PRO A 161 -18.10 -8.52 7.60
N ILE A 162 -19.15 -7.83 7.18
CA ILE A 162 -19.34 -6.39 7.47
C ILE A 162 -19.69 -6.24 8.94
N VAL A 163 -18.93 -5.38 9.64
CA VAL A 163 -19.10 -5.07 11.07
C VAL A 163 -19.38 -3.59 11.19
N ASP A 164 -20.54 -3.25 11.77
CA ASP A 164 -21.06 -1.88 11.91
C ASP A 164 -21.31 -1.46 13.37
N ARG A 165 -21.15 -2.38 14.31
CA ARG A 165 -21.36 -2.17 15.75
C ARG A 165 -20.32 -2.88 16.61
N ILE A 166 -20.28 -2.52 17.87
CA ILE A 166 -19.51 -3.26 18.88
C ILE A 166 -20.29 -4.51 19.26
N TYR A 167 -19.63 -5.67 19.17
CA TYR A 167 -20.16 -6.95 19.59
C TYR A 167 -19.64 -7.31 20.99
N GLU A 168 -20.52 -7.83 21.84
CA GLU A 168 -20.13 -8.46 23.11
C GLU A 168 -19.39 -9.78 22.85
N VAL A 169 -18.54 -10.22 23.77
CA VAL A 169 -17.71 -11.43 23.61
C VAL A 169 -18.52 -12.68 23.25
N ASN A 170 -19.74 -12.79 23.79
CA ASN A 170 -20.65 -13.92 23.58
C ASN A 170 -21.88 -13.56 22.72
N ASP A 171 -21.78 -12.52 21.90
CA ASP A 171 -22.89 -12.10 21.03
C ASP A 171 -23.26 -13.25 20.07
N PRO A 172 -24.51 -13.73 20.08
CA PRO A 172 -24.93 -14.83 19.21
C PRO A 172 -24.80 -14.53 17.73
N GLU A 173 -24.97 -13.26 17.33
CA GLU A 173 -24.80 -12.82 15.94
C GLU A 173 -23.34 -12.98 15.50
N LEU A 174 -22.38 -12.59 16.35
CA LEU A 174 -20.95 -12.72 16.04
C LEU A 174 -20.57 -14.19 15.77
N GLN A 175 -21.16 -15.14 16.51
CA GLN A 175 -20.89 -16.57 16.33
C GLN A 175 -21.42 -17.14 15.01
N THR A 176 -22.46 -16.53 14.47
CA THR A 176 -23.13 -16.96 13.23
C THR A 176 -22.82 -16.07 12.04
N LYS A 177 -22.08 -14.98 12.24
CA LYS A 177 -21.75 -14.01 11.19
C LYS A 177 -20.93 -14.67 10.09
N ALA A 178 -21.53 -14.74 8.89
CA ALA A 178 -20.88 -15.21 7.68
C ALA A 178 -20.24 -14.05 6.93
N ARG A 179 -19.53 -14.34 5.85
CA ARG A 179 -19.03 -13.34 4.90
C ARG A 179 -20.20 -12.77 4.12
N ASP A 180 -20.21 -11.45 3.98
CA ASP A 180 -21.12 -10.75 3.07
C ASP A 180 -20.62 -10.86 1.63
N SER A 181 -21.49 -10.65 0.64
CA SER A 181 -21.11 -10.75 -0.76
C SER A 181 -20.06 -9.68 -1.13
N PHE A 182 -19.24 -9.97 -2.15
CA PHE A 182 -18.29 -8.99 -2.69
C PHE A 182 -18.98 -7.66 -3.03
N LYS A 183 -20.16 -7.74 -3.66
CA LYS A 183 -20.97 -6.58 -4.03
C LYS A 183 -21.39 -5.75 -2.80
N ASP A 184 -21.87 -6.42 -1.75
CA ASP A 184 -22.32 -5.72 -0.54
C ASP A 184 -21.13 -5.06 0.18
N CYS A 185 -19.97 -5.74 0.21
CA CYS A 185 -18.73 -5.16 0.74
C CYS A 185 -18.28 -3.92 -0.06
N VAL A 186 -18.33 -3.97 -1.40
CA VAL A 186 -18.04 -2.79 -2.25
C VAL A 186 -18.98 -1.64 -1.92
N ASN A 187 -20.29 -1.90 -1.83
CA ASN A 187 -21.28 -0.88 -1.53
C ASN A 187 -21.06 -0.26 -0.15
N HIS A 188 -20.74 -1.07 0.85
CA HIS A 188 -20.46 -0.59 2.21
C HIS A 188 -19.22 0.31 2.27
N ILE A 189 -18.11 -0.09 1.62
CA ILE A 189 -16.90 0.75 1.53
C ILE A 189 -17.21 2.09 0.84
N VAL A 190 -17.94 2.05 -0.28
CA VAL A 190 -18.32 3.26 -1.02
C VAL A 190 -19.17 4.18 -0.14
N GLN A 191 -20.14 3.64 0.60
CA GLN A 191 -20.98 4.41 1.50
C GLN A 191 -20.16 5.09 2.62
N LEU A 192 -19.23 4.37 3.26
CA LEU A 192 -18.33 4.94 4.26
C LEU A 192 -17.49 6.09 3.68
N CYS A 193 -16.95 5.90 2.45
CA CYS A 193 -16.17 6.95 1.78
C CYS A 193 -17.02 8.18 1.45
N GLU A 194 -18.27 8.01 0.99
CA GLU A 194 -19.16 9.11 0.65
C GLU A 194 -19.59 9.88 1.90
N SER A 195 -19.94 9.18 2.97
CA SER A 195 -20.25 9.78 4.27
C SER A 195 -19.07 10.60 4.78
N ALA A 196 -17.86 10.02 4.78
CA ALA A 196 -16.65 10.71 5.21
C ALA A 196 -16.32 11.92 4.33
N ALA A 197 -16.39 11.79 3.00
CA ALA A 197 -16.08 12.88 2.06
C ALA A 197 -17.05 14.07 2.14
N ALA A 198 -18.28 13.85 2.60
CA ALA A 198 -19.26 14.92 2.80
C ALA A 198 -18.88 15.84 3.96
N VAL A 199 -18.17 15.33 4.97
CA VAL A 199 -17.81 16.06 6.20
C VAL A 199 -16.35 16.52 6.19
N LEU A 200 -15.44 15.65 5.75
CA LEU A 200 -14.00 15.92 5.79
C LEU A 200 -13.61 17.09 4.87
N LYS A 201 -12.69 17.92 5.38
CA LYS A 201 -12.07 19.01 4.61
C LYS A 201 -10.96 18.47 3.69
N VAL A 202 -10.57 19.28 2.72
CA VAL A 202 -9.44 18.98 1.82
C VAL A 202 -8.09 19.03 2.54
N ASP A 203 -7.97 19.89 3.54
CA ASP A 203 -6.84 20.00 4.45
C ASP A 203 -7.31 19.61 5.86
N PRO A 204 -6.50 18.85 6.61
CA PRO A 204 -6.86 18.47 7.96
C PRO A 204 -6.88 19.68 8.89
N GLU A 205 -7.73 19.67 9.90
CA GLU A 205 -7.69 20.68 10.96
C GLU A 205 -6.39 20.58 11.76
N GLY A 206 -5.86 21.73 12.25
CA GLY A 206 -4.62 21.78 13.01
C GLY A 206 -3.35 22.07 12.19
N GLY A 207 -3.48 22.36 10.90
CA GLY A 207 -2.37 22.79 10.05
C GLY A 207 -1.30 21.71 9.88
N ASN A 208 -0.02 22.12 9.80
CA ASN A 208 1.12 21.20 9.53
C ASN A 208 1.31 20.10 10.60
N GLY A 209 0.82 20.28 11.82
CA GLY A 209 0.87 19.24 12.87
C GLY A 209 -0.10 18.07 12.65
N SER A 210 -1.05 18.24 11.75
CA SER A 210 -2.10 17.26 11.43
C SER A 210 -1.90 16.58 10.07
N TYR A 211 -0.75 16.79 9.43
CA TYR A 211 -0.42 16.13 8.16
C TYR A 211 -0.43 14.61 8.33
N GLY A 212 -1.22 13.93 7.49
CA GLY A 212 -1.46 12.48 7.58
C GLY A 212 -2.82 12.09 8.20
N ARG A 213 -3.59 13.04 8.76
CA ARG A 213 -4.98 12.79 9.16
C ARG A 213 -5.87 12.67 7.92
N MET A 214 -6.96 11.88 8.05
CA MET A 214 -7.88 11.64 6.95
C MET A 214 -8.50 12.94 6.43
N THR A 215 -8.60 13.04 5.10
CA THR A 215 -9.11 14.19 4.38
C THR A 215 -10.16 13.76 3.36
N LYS A 216 -10.92 14.72 2.83
CA LYS A 216 -11.87 14.51 1.73
C LYS A 216 -11.21 13.79 0.53
N GLY A 217 -9.99 14.19 0.17
CA GLY A 217 -9.27 13.59 -0.95
C GLY A 217 -8.88 12.13 -0.69
N MET A 218 -8.53 11.77 0.55
CA MET A 218 -8.25 10.37 0.93
C MET A 218 -9.50 9.50 0.84
N ALA A 219 -10.65 9.97 1.32
CA ALA A 219 -11.91 9.25 1.20
C ALA A 219 -12.32 9.02 -0.26
N LEU A 220 -12.22 10.06 -1.11
CA LEU A 220 -12.47 9.94 -2.55
C LEU A 220 -11.50 8.96 -3.23
N ALA A 221 -10.23 8.94 -2.84
CA ALA A 221 -9.23 8.05 -3.41
C ALA A 221 -9.47 6.57 -3.03
N ILE A 222 -9.86 6.28 -1.77
CA ILE A 222 -10.25 4.92 -1.35
C ILE A 222 -11.47 4.46 -2.14
N LYS A 223 -12.49 5.32 -2.31
CA LYS A 223 -13.66 5.05 -3.17
C LYS A 223 -13.23 4.72 -4.60
N ALA A 224 -12.35 5.54 -5.20
CA ALA A 224 -11.88 5.33 -6.56
C ALA A 224 -11.14 3.99 -6.72
N LYS A 225 -10.28 3.62 -5.78
CA LYS A 225 -9.60 2.32 -5.77
C LYS A 225 -10.58 1.16 -5.60
N THR A 226 -11.55 1.28 -4.71
CA THR A 226 -12.58 0.25 -4.49
C THR A 226 -13.37 -0.02 -5.77
N LEU A 227 -13.84 1.04 -6.45
CA LEU A 227 -14.60 0.92 -7.69
C LEU A 227 -13.75 0.43 -8.87
N LEU A 228 -12.45 0.80 -8.94
CA LEU A 228 -11.52 0.24 -9.92
C LEU A 228 -11.38 -1.29 -9.76
N TYR A 229 -11.23 -1.77 -8.51
CA TYR A 229 -11.18 -3.20 -8.24
C TYR A 229 -12.51 -3.87 -8.58
N ALA A 230 -13.64 -3.28 -8.19
CA ALA A 230 -14.97 -3.78 -8.51
C ALA A 230 -15.20 -3.96 -10.02
N ALA A 231 -14.61 -3.09 -10.85
CA ALA A 231 -14.69 -3.21 -12.31
C ALA A 231 -13.66 -4.17 -12.92
N SER A 232 -12.59 -4.54 -12.18
CA SER A 232 -11.45 -5.30 -12.71
C SER A 232 -11.81 -6.77 -13.07
N PRO A 233 -11.08 -7.41 -14.02
CA PRO A 233 -11.38 -8.73 -14.54
C PRO A 233 -11.56 -9.84 -13.49
N LEU A 234 -10.73 -9.87 -12.44
CA LEU A 234 -10.79 -10.89 -11.39
C LEU A 234 -12.18 -10.99 -10.75
N TYR A 235 -12.86 -9.86 -10.56
CA TYR A 235 -14.15 -9.77 -9.88
C TYR A 235 -15.35 -9.79 -10.83
N ASN A 236 -15.09 -9.93 -12.14
CA ASN A 236 -16.09 -9.95 -13.21
C ASN A 236 -15.96 -11.18 -14.12
N ARG A 237 -15.50 -12.29 -13.56
CA ARG A 237 -15.29 -13.55 -14.28
C ARG A 237 -16.64 -14.18 -14.64
N THR A 238 -16.77 -14.61 -15.88
CA THR A 238 -17.98 -15.29 -16.37
C THR A 238 -18.13 -16.73 -15.85
N ASP A 239 -17.02 -17.34 -15.40
CA ASP A 239 -16.97 -18.68 -14.81
C ASP A 239 -17.08 -18.68 -13.28
N ASN A 240 -17.23 -17.49 -12.65
CA ASN A 240 -17.40 -17.36 -11.20
C ASN A 240 -18.88 -17.40 -10.83
N ASN A 241 -19.26 -18.38 -10.00
CA ASN A 241 -20.61 -18.50 -9.44
C ASN A 241 -20.65 -18.23 -7.92
N ASP A 242 -19.52 -17.81 -7.33
CA ASP A 242 -19.43 -17.52 -5.90
C ASP A 242 -19.54 -16.00 -5.66
N PRO A 243 -20.63 -15.53 -5.02
CA PRO A 243 -20.82 -14.10 -4.74
C PRO A 243 -19.80 -13.53 -3.75
N LEU A 244 -19.02 -14.37 -3.06
CA LEU A 244 -17.94 -13.94 -2.20
C LEU A 244 -16.69 -13.50 -2.98
N LEU A 245 -16.55 -13.96 -4.23
CA LEU A 245 -15.36 -13.76 -5.05
C LEU A 245 -15.53 -12.73 -6.17
N GLY A 246 -16.71 -12.15 -6.32
CA GLY A 246 -16.99 -11.15 -7.36
C GLY A 246 -18.47 -11.02 -7.66
N TYR A 247 -18.76 -10.36 -8.78
CA TYR A 247 -20.14 -10.17 -9.24
C TYR A 247 -20.67 -11.43 -9.90
N THR A 248 -21.88 -11.84 -9.52
CA THR A 248 -22.58 -13.02 -10.04
C THR A 248 -24.01 -12.68 -10.50
N ASP A 249 -24.40 -11.40 -10.43
CA ASP A 249 -25.76 -10.92 -10.67
C ASP A 249 -26.04 -10.56 -12.14
N GLY A 250 -25.07 -10.78 -13.04
CA GLY A 250 -25.20 -10.44 -14.46
C GLY A 250 -25.24 -8.95 -14.77
N SER A 251 -24.96 -8.09 -13.79
CA SER A 251 -24.89 -6.63 -13.99
C SER A 251 -23.75 -6.24 -14.95
N ASP A 252 -23.93 -5.14 -15.69
CA ASP A 252 -23.01 -4.71 -16.73
C ASP A 252 -21.68 -4.22 -16.14
N VAL A 253 -20.59 -4.83 -16.58
CA VAL A 253 -19.23 -4.42 -16.19
C VAL A 253 -18.87 -3.02 -16.73
N THR A 254 -19.44 -2.60 -17.85
CA THR A 254 -19.22 -1.26 -18.41
C THR A 254 -19.69 -0.17 -17.46
N GLU A 255 -20.84 -0.37 -16.80
CA GLU A 255 -21.32 0.57 -15.79
C GLU A 255 -20.38 0.65 -14.58
N ARG A 256 -19.75 -0.45 -14.17
CA ARG A 256 -18.73 -0.43 -13.11
C ARG A 256 -17.48 0.35 -13.52
N TRP A 257 -17.05 0.23 -14.79
CA TRP A 257 -15.95 1.04 -15.32
C TRP A 257 -16.30 2.54 -15.36
N LYS A 258 -17.54 2.89 -15.72
CA LYS A 258 -18.01 4.29 -15.66
C LYS A 258 -17.96 4.84 -14.23
N LEU A 259 -18.43 4.07 -13.25
CA LEU A 259 -18.34 4.46 -11.84
C LEU A 259 -16.89 4.64 -11.37
N ALA A 260 -15.98 3.76 -11.78
CA ALA A 260 -14.56 3.87 -11.48
C ALA A 260 -13.92 5.11 -12.12
N ALA A 261 -14.24 5.38 -13.41
CA ALA A 261 -13.78 6.55 -14.13
C ALA A 261 -14.24 7.85 -13.44
N LYS A 262 -15.54 7.92 -13.09
CA LYS A 262 -16.08 9.06 -12.34
C LYS A 262 -15.38 9.25 -11.01
N ALA A 263 -15.20 8.21 -10.22
CA ALA A 263 -14.56 8.31 -8.91
C ALA A 263 -13.10 8.76 -9.00
N CYS A 264 -12.34 8.29 -10.01
CA CYS A 264 -10.99 8.79 -10.28
C CYS A 264 -11.02 10.26 -10.72
N ALA A 265 -11.98 10.65 -11.57
CA ALA A 265 -12.18 12.03 -11.99
C ALA A 265 -12.49 12.96 -10.81
N ASP A 266 -13.29 12.50 -9.83
CA ASP A 266 -13.61 13.27 -8.62
C ASP A 266 -12.34 13.60 -7.81
N VAL A 267 -11.36 12.69 -7.75
CA VAL A 267 -10.06 12.94 -7.10
C VAL A 267 -9.21 13.91 -7.91
N ILE A 268 -9.11 13.71 -9.24
CA ILE A 268 -8.31 14.54 -10.15
C ILE A 268 -8.84 15.98 -10.14
N ASN A 269 -10.16 16.13 -10.09
CA ASN A 269 -10.88 17.39 -10.15
C ASN A 269 -11.19 18.01 -8.79
N LEU A 270 -10.72 17.42 -7.69
CA LEU A 270 -10.83 18.03 -6.37
C LEU A 270 -10.00 19.32 -6.32
N ASN A 271 -10.64 20.43 -6.07
CA ASN A 271 -10.01 21.74 -5.93
C ASN A 271 -9.60 22.02 -4.48
N ALA A 272 -8.72 22.98 -4.28
CA ALA A 272 -8.25 23.40 -2.96
C ALA A 272 -9.35 23.99 -2.06
N ASP A 273 -10.44 24.48 -2.63
CA ASP A 273 -11.63 24.95 -1.93
C ASP A 273 -12.64 23.84 -1.57
N GLY A 274 -12.36 22.61 -1.97
CA GLY A 274 -13.21 21.44 -1.72
C GLY A 274 -14.28 21.19 -2.77
N THR A 275 -14.38 22.01 -3.81
CA THR A 275 -15.26 21.76 -4.96
C THR A 275 -14.66 20.67 -5.86
N ILE A 276 -15.51 19.96 -6.59
CA ILE A 276 -15.11 18.98 -7.61
C ILE A 276 -15.53 19.55 -8.97
N SER A 277 -14.54 19.99 -9.75
CA SER A 277 -14.76 20.61 -11.07
C SER A 277 -13.49 20.50 -11.92
N PRO A 278 -13.59 20.27 -13.23
CA PRO A 278 -12.45 20.37 -14.15
C PRO A 278 -11.74 21.72 -14.10
N ASP A 279 -12.47 22.77 -13.79
CA ASP A 279 -11.93 24.11 -13.60
C ASP A 279 -11.50 24.34 -12.13
N GLY A 280 -10.59 25.30 -11.93
CA GLY A 280 -10.16 25.70 -10.60
C GLY A 280 -8.76 25.20 -10.21
N SER A 281 -8.35 25.59 -8.99
CA SER A 281 -7.03 25.25 -8.44
C SER A 281 -7.07 23.88 -7.80
N LYS A 282 -6.40 22.91 -8.42
CA LYS A 282 -6.39 21.50 -7.99
C LYS A 282 -5.71 21.32 -6.64
N LYS A 283 -6.31 20.47 -5.81
CA LYS A 283 -5.72 20.06 -4.52
C LYS A 283 -4.44 19.26 -4.70
N TYR A 284 -4.42 18.36 -5.67
CA TYR A 284 -3.28 17.51 -5.97
C TYR A 284 -2.65 17.87 -7.32
N SER A 285 -1.33 17.80 -7.40
CA SER A 285 -0.59 18.09 -8.62
C SER A 285 0.66 17.23 -8.74
N LEU A 286 1.03 16.85 -9.97
CA LEU A 286 2.30 16.21 -10.25
C LEU A 286 3.45 17.19 -9.95
N ILE A 287 4.46 16.72 -9.22
CA ILE A 287 5.63 17.54 -8.90
C ILE A 287 6.41 17.82 -10.16
N ALA A 288 6.58 19.10 -10.49
CA ALA A 288 7.43 19.51 -11.60
C ALA A 288 8.90 19.18 -11.31
N LEU A 289 9.55 18.45 -12.23
CA LEU A 289 10.98 18.16 -12.14
C LEU A 289 11.80 19.35 -12.61
N THR A 290 12.90 19.60 -11.92
CA THR A 290 13.87 20.65 -12.21
C THR A 290 15.28 20.09 -12.02
N ALA A 291 16.32 20.85 -12.41
CA ALA A 291 17.71 20.46 -12.14
C ALA A 291 18.00 20.24 -10.64
N ALA A 292 17.29 20.94 -9.75
CA ALA A 292 17.42 20.81 -8.29
C ALA A 292 16.46 19.76 -7.70
N LYS A 293 15.34 19.44 -8.35
CA LYS A 293 14.33 18.49 -7.91
C LYS A 293 14.17 17.39 -8.96
N THR A 294 15.00 16.39 -8.86
CA THR A 294 15.03 15.21 -9.72
C THR A 294 13.98 14.18 -9.27
N TYR A 295 13.70 13.17 -10.10
CA TYR A 295 12.64 12.19 -9.85
C TYR A 295 12.80 11.44 -8.51
N ASP A 296 14.03 11.07 -8.13
CA ASP A 296 14.35 10.42 -6.86
C ASP A 296 13.93 11.25 -5.65
N LYS A 297 14.02 12.58 -5.73
CA LYS A 297 13.67 13.50 -4.65
C LYS A 297 12.16 13.69 -4.42
N ILE A 298 11.32 13.14 -5.30
CA ILE A 298 9.86 13.13 -5.07
C ILE A 298 9.53 12.33 -3.80
N PHE A 299 10.33 11.31 -3.50
CA PHE A 299 10.06 10.30 -2.47
C PHE A 299 10.83 10.53 -1.16
N ILE A 300 11.68 11.55 -1.08
CA ILE A 300 12.60 11.79 0.05
C ILE A 300 12.27 13.13 0.70
N ASN A 301 12.07 13.14 2.03
CA ASN A 301 11.79 14.34 2.83
C ASN A 301 10.65 15.22 2.27
N ALA A 302 9.72 14.62 1.59
CA ALA A 302 8.64 15.31 0.90
C ALA A 302 7.41 15.47 1.82
N ASN A 303 7.46 16.48 2.71
CA ASN A 303 6.35 16.81 3.59
C ASN A 303 6.14 18.33 3.61
N PRO A 304 4.98 18.87 3.15
CA PRO A 304 3.94 18.15 2.41
C PRO A 304 4.36 17.77 0.98
N ASN A 305 3.77 16.70 0.44
CA ASN A 305 3.97 16.26 -0.93
C ASN A 305 2.65 16.43 -1.71
N PRO A 306 2.59 17.30 -2.75
CA PRO A 306 1.35 17.56 -3.48
C PRO A 306 0.85 16.38 -4.35
N GLU A 307 1.69 15.36 -4.60
CA GLU A 307 1.25 14.14 -5.28
C GLU A 307 0.64 13.11 -4.32
N TYR A 308 1.00 13.16 -3.02
CA TYR A 308 0.57 12.15 -2.07
C TYR A 308 -0.84 12.41 -1.60
N ILE A 309 -1.71 11.42 -1.74
CA ILE A 309 -3.11 11.48 -1.32
C ILE A 309 -3.28 10.70 -0.02
N LEU A 310 -2.93 9.41 -0.03
CA LEU A 310 -2.94 8.54 1.14
C LEU A 310 -1.56 7.90 1.31
N PHE A 311 -1.02 7.94 2.51
CA PHE A 311 0.34 7.48 2.77
C PHE A 311 0.49 6.96 4.21
N TYR A 312 1.44 6.04 4.38
CA TYR A 312 1.91 5.61 5.70
C TYR A 312 3.11 6.47 6.10
N THR A 313 3.11 6.93 7.35
CA THR A 313 4.22 7.73 7.92
C THR A 313 5.15 6.80 8.67
N ALA A 314 6.35 6.57 8.13
CA ALA A 314 7.38 5.79 8.80
C ALA A 314 8.08 6.60 9.90
N ALA A 315 8.74 5.90 10.83
CA ALA A 315 9.62 6.54 11.79
C ALA A 315 10.74 7.32 11.09
N LYS A 316 11.19 8.40 11.71
CA LYS A 316 12.36 9.16 11.22
C LYS A 316 13.63 8.44 11.67
N ASP A 317 14.17 7.60 10.80
CA ASP A 317 15.38 6.82 11.06
C ASP A 317 16.24 6.67 9.79
N ASN A 318 17.09 5.66 9.73
CA ASN A 318 17.88 5.30 8.54
C ASN A 318 17.84 3.79 8.27
N ALA A 319 16.81 3.13 8.78
CA ALA A 319 16.68 1.67 8.66
C ALA A 319 16.45 1.24 7.21
N LEU A 320 15.70 2.04 6.44
CA LEU A 320 15.42 1.76 5.03
C LEU A 320 16.71 1.77 4.20
N GLU A 321 17.55 2.77 4.36
CA GLU A 321 18.85 2.88 3.68
C GLU A 321 19.80 1.76 4.11
N ASN A 322 19.93 1.50 5.42
CA ASN A 322 20.76 0.42 5.91
C ASN A 322 20.34 -0.94 5.32
N ARG A 323 19.04 -1.14 5.12
CA ARG A 323 18.49 -2.39 4.55
C ARG A 323 18.73 -2.53 3.06
N HIS A 324 18.60 -1.45 2.27
CA HIS A 324 18.56 -1.52 0.79
C HIS A 324 19.78 -0.94 0.09
N TYR A 325 20.68 -0.29 0.81
CA TYR A 325 21.95 0.13 0.23
C TYR A 325 22.79 -1.05 -0.23
N PRO A 326 23.68 -0.83 -1.23
CA PRO A 326 24.76 -1.76 -1.51
C PRO A 326 25.61 -2.05 -0.27
N PRO A 327 26.12 -3.27 -0.08
CA PRO A 327 26.87 -3.66 1.13
C PRO A 327 28.06 -2.80 1.49
N THR A 328 28.79 -2.25 0.50
CA THR A 328 29.95 -1.37 0.71
C THR A 328 29.58 -0.10 1.49
N ILE A 329 28.36 0.40 1.32
CA ILE A 329 27.92 1.68 1.90
C ILE A 329 26.85 1.53 2.98
N SER A 330 26.30 0.33 3.19
CA SER A 330 25.44 0.02 4.34
C SER A 330 26.29 -0.26 5.58
N LYS A 331 25.69 -0.25 6.76
CA LYS A 331 26.39 -0.57 8.01
C LYS A 331 26.65 -2.09 8.13
N ASP A 332 25.59 -2.85 8.33
CA ASP A 332 25.62 -4.28 8.65
C ASP A 332 24.59 -5.09 7.89
N GLN A 333 23.74 -4.42 7.12
CA GLN A 333 22.74 -5.01 6.27
C GLN A 333 23.12 -4.81 4.78
N GLY A 334 22.20 -4.41 3.97
CA GLY A 334 22.40 -4.15 2.56
C GLY A 334 21.62 -5.13 1.67
N GLY A 335 21.49 -4.78 0.41
CA GLY A 335 20.76 -5.54 -0.60
C GLY A 335 19.26 -5.42 -0.48
N GLY A 336 18.66 -6.10 0.49
CA GLY A 336 17.21 -6.06 0.71
C GLY A 336 16.42 -6.51 -0.52
N THR A 337 15.48 -5.69 -0.99
CA THR A 337 14.79 -5.90 -2.26
C THR A 337 15.66 -5.38 -3.40
N VAL A 338 15.93 -6.22 -4.38
CA VAL A 338 16.69 -5.89 -5.58
C VAL A 338 15.84 -6.05 -6.84
N PRO A 339 15.93 -5.09 -7.79
CA PRO A 339 15.17 -5.12 -9.04
C PRO A 339 15.54 -6.30 -9.94
N SER A 340 14.59 -6.78 -10.72
CA SER A 340 14.79 -7.80 -11.75
C SER A 340 15.16 -7.18 -13.10
N GLN A 341 15.75 -7.97 -14.00
CA GLN A 341 15.96 -7.57 -15.39
C GLN A 341 14.64 -7.31 -16.13
N GLN A 342 13.57 -8.06 -15.79
CA GLN A 342 12.25 -7.85 -16.40
C GLN A 342 11.69 -6.45 -16.11
N LEU A 343 11.96 -5.88 -14.93
CA LEU A 343 11.60 -4.50 -14.65
C LEU A 343 12.45 -3.52 -15.46
N ILE A 344 13.77 -3.75 -15.55
CA ILE A 344 14.67 -2.89 -16.35
C ILE A 344 14.25 -2.88 -17.82
N ASP A 345 13.84 -4.04 -18.35
CA ASP A 345 13.35 -4.16 -19.74
C ASP A 345 12.05 -3.39 -19.99
N ALA A 346 11.20 -3.24 -18.98
CA ALA A 346 9.95 -2.48 -19.11
C ALA A 346 10.16 -0.98 -19.32
N PHE A 347 11.29 -0.41 -18.85
CA PHE A 347 11.62 1.00 -19.09
C PHE A 347 11.90 1.23 -20.56
N THR A 348 11.32 2.30 -21.13
CA THR A 348 11.48 2.66 -22.54
C THR A 348 12.84 3.31 -22.83
N MET A 349 13.12 3.56 -24.08
CA MET A 349 14.18 4.48 -24.49
C MET A 349 13.76 5.92 -24.16
N LYS A 350 14.72 6.85 -24.15
CA LYS A 350 14.50 8.28 -23.85
C LYS A 350 13.53 8.98 -24.83
N ASP A 351 13.41 8.45 -26.04
CA ASP A 351 12.46 8.94 -27.02
C ASP A 351 11.07 8.27 -26.94
N GLY A 352 10.87 7.41 -25.93
CA GLY A 352 9.63 6.69 -25.71
C GLY A 352 9.46 5.39 -26.48
N SER A 353 10.40 5.04 -27.37
CA SER A 353 10.36 3.75 -28.07
C SER A 353 10.65 2.59 -27.11
N ASP A 354 10.16 1.41 -27.45
CA ASP A 354 10.40 0.20 -26.63
C ASP A 354 11.89 -0.18 -26.65
N TYR A 355 12.38 -0.66 -25.51
CA TYR A 355 13.73 -1.19 -25.40
C TYR A 355 13.84 -2.56 -26.09
N THR A 356 14.94 -2.81 -26.79
CA THR A 356 15.22 -4.09 -27.44
C THR A 356 16.49 -4.74 -26.88
N HIS A 357 16.43 -6.03 -26.57
CA HIS A 357 17.54 -6.78 -25.99
C HIS A 357 18.77 -6.93 -26.87
N SER A 358 18.64 -6.72 -28.17
CA SER A 358 19.76 -6.82 -29.12
C SER A 358 20.91 -5.85 -28.84
N SER A 359 20.68 -4.89 -27.93
CA SER A 359 21.63 -3.87 -27.50
C SER A 359 22.18 -4.09 -26.09
N ASP A 360 21.98 -5.27 -25.47
CA ASP A 360 22.54 -5.55 -24.15
C ASP A 360 24.05 -5.32 -24.16
N GLY A 361 24.53 -4.55 -23.19
CA GLY A 361 25.90 -4.10 -23.08
C GLY A 361 25.99 -2.74 -22.42
N ALA A 362 27.08 -2.01 -22.61
CA ALA A 362 27.25 -0.67 -22.05
C ALA A 362 26.15 0.32 -22.45
N SER A 363 25.54 0.13 -23.63
CA SER A 363 24.39 0.92 -24.10
C SER A 363 23.08 0.61 -23.40
N MET A 364 22.99 -0.49 -22.66
CA MET A 364 21.77 -0.94 -21.98
C MET A 364 21.19 0.11 -21.02
N TYR A 365 22.03 0.94 -20.43
CA TYR A 365 21.64 1.98 -19.47
C TYR A 365 21.66 3.39 -20.06
N THR A 366 22.14 3.55 -21.29
CA THR A 366 22.23 4.87 -21.94
C THR A 366 20.99 5.18 -22.78
N ASN A 367 20.61 6.47 -22.84
CA ASN A 367 19.42 6.90 -23.57
C ASN A 367 18.13 6.16 -23.21
N ARG A 368 17.99 5.80 -21.94
CA ARG A 368 16.80 5.15 -21.38
C ARG A 368 15.85 6.17 -20.77
N ASP A 369 14.66 5.72 -20.41
CA ASP A 369 13.68 6.44 -19.62
C ASP A 369 14.38 7.21 -18.48
N PRO A 370 14.12 8.52 -18.32
CA PRO A 370 14.79 9.34 -17.31
C PRO A 370 14.62 8.82 -15.87
N ARG A 371 13.57 8.03 -15.60
CA ARG A 371 13.30 7.43 -14.29
C ARG A 371 14.21 6.25 -13.94
N LEU A 372 14.79 5.57 -14.95
CA LEU A 372 15.57 4.34 -14.73
C LEU A 372 16.69 4.55 -13.70
N ALA A 373 17.57 5.51 -13.91
CA ALA A 373 18.71 5.78 -13.02
C ALA A 373 18.30 6.35 -11.65
N ALA A 374 17.08 6.90 -11.54
CA ALA A 374 16.55 7.41 -10.28
C ALA A 374 16.02 6.26 -9.39
N ILE A 375 15.55 5.17 -10.00
CA ILE A 375 14.85 4.05 -9.35
C ILE A 375 15.79 2.86 -9.14
N ILE A 376 16.69 2.62 -10.09
CA ILE A 376 17.52 1.41 -10.18
C ILE A 376 19.00 1.78 -10.03
N GLY A 377 19.69 1.10 -9.11
CA GLY A 377 21.15 1.10 -9.03
C GLY A 377 21.70 -0.06 -9.87
N TYR A 378 22.60 0.25 -10.79
CA TYR A 378 23.27 -0.72 -11.68
C TYR A 378 24.78 -0.49 -11.64
N ASP A 379 25.56 -1.32 -12.33
CA ASP A 379 27.01 -1.20 -12.36
C ASP A 379 27.49 0.19 -12.76
N GLY A 380 28.29 0.84 -11.89
CA GLY A 380 28.75 2.22 -12.06
C GLY A 380 27.80 3.29 -11.51
N SER A 381 26.67 2.93 -10.89
CA SER A 381 25.77 3.90 -10.27
C SER A 381 26.42 4.60 -9.09
N VAL A 382 25.99 5.87 -8.82
CA VAL A 382 26.53 6.69 -7.74
C VAL A 382 25.51 6.82 -6.59
N TYR A 383 25.96 6.50 -5.39
CA TYR A 383 25.24 6.71 -4.13
C TYR A 383 26.05 7.70 -3.28
N GLY A 384 25.59 8.94 -3.21
CA GLY A 384 26.31 10.02 -2.57
C GLY A 384 27.66 10.29 -3.23
N LYS A 385 28.76 9.93 -2.54
CA LYS A 385 30.13 10.04 -3.05
C LYS A 385 30.72 8.71 -3.52
N ASN A 386 29.96 7.61 -3.41
CA ASN A 386 30.45 6.27 -3.68
C ASN A 386 29.93 5.79 -5.04
N THR A 387 30.82 5.31 -5.89
CA THR A 387 30.45 4.53 -7.08
C THR A 387 30.39 3.07 -6.69
N ILE A 388 29.28 2.41 -7.00
CA ILE A 388 29.07 0.99 -6.71
C ILE A 388 29.34 0.16 -7.96
N TYR A 389 29.90 -1.03 -7.78
CA TYR A 389 30.20 -1.95 -8.87
C TYR A 389 29.56 -3.32 -8.62
N THR A 390 28.57 -3.68 -9.44
CA THR A 390 27.93 -5.00 -9.37
C THR A 390 28.67 -6.04 -10.21
N ARG A 391 29.68 -5.62 -10.98
CA ARG A 391 30.49 -6.46 -11.86
C ARG A 391 31.36 -7.46 -11.09
N ILE A 392 31.68 -8.55 -11.77
CA ILE A 392 32.69 -9.53 -11.34
C ILE A 392 33.97 -9.24 -12.11
N SER A 393 35.09 -9.09 -11.40
CA SER A 393 36.43 -8.81 -11.94
C SER A 393 37.49 -9.33 -10.98
N ASP A 394 38.79 -9.17 -11.30
CA ASP A 394 39.90 -9.47 -10.38
C ASP A 394 39.82 -8.64 -9.06
N ASN A 395 39.15 -7.50 -9.10
CA ASN A 395 38.92 -6.60 -7.95
C ASN A 395 37.42 -6.51 -7.60
N THR A 396 36.69 -7.61 -7.62
CA THR A 396 35.27 -7.66 -7.29
C THR A 396 35.02 -7.11 -5.87
N THR A 397 34.12 -6.13 -5.77
CA THR A 397 33.69 -5.59 -4.48
C THR A 397 32.61 -6.46 -3.84
N ILE A 398 32.34 -6.25 -2.56
CA ILE A 398 31.23 -6.92 -1.87
C ILE A 398 29.84 -6.53 -2.41
N ASP A 399 29.75 -5.49 -3.26
CA ASP A 399 28.52 -5.12 -4.00
C ASP A 399 28.30 -6.00 -5.23
N GLY A 400 29.30 -6.75 -5.67
CA GLY A 400 29.21 -7.63 -6.82
C GLY A 400 28.19 -8.76 -6.65
N LEU A 401 27.80 -9.34 -7.77
CA LEU A 401 26.79 -10.40 -7.84
C LEU A 401 27.13 -11.57 -6.89
N ASN A 402 26.24 -11.85 -5.93
CA ASN A 402 26.34 -12.97 -4.97
C ASN A 402 27.62 -13.01 -4.10
N GLN A 403 28.29 -11.89 -3.87
CA GLN A 403 29.55 -11.87 -3.11
C GLN A 403 29.37 -12.13 -1.61
N VAL A 404 28.32 -11.56 -1.01
CA VAL A 404 27.99 -11.73 0.42
C VAL A 404 26.57 -12.26 0.54
N LYS A 405 26.43 -13.43 1.18
CA LYS A 405 25.12 -14.06 1.41
C LYS A 405 24.16 -13.09 2.12
N ASN A 406 22.93 -13.00 1.64
CA ASN A 406 21.83 -12.18 2.16
C ASN A 406 22.06 -10.66 2.12
N ARG A 407 23.14 -10.19 1.49
CA ARG A 407 23.48 -8.76 1.43
C ARG A 407 23.80 -8.28 0.01
N SER A 408 24.62 -8.99 -0.75
CA SER A 408 24.93 -8.61 -2.13
C SER A 408 23.79 -8.96 -3.06
N THR A 409 23.65 -8.14 -4.11
CA THR A 409 22.66 -8.41 -5.15
C THR A 409 22.79 -9.81 -5.74
N ASN A 410 21.66 -10.45 -6.01
CA ASN A 410 21.55 -11.69 -6.78
C ASN A 410 21.06 -11.45 -8.21
N THR A 411 20.64 -10.22 -8.53
CA THR A 411 20.16 -9.83 -9.86
C THR A 411 21.15 -8.96 -10.64
N GLY A 412 22.20 -8.43 -10.00
CA GLY A 412 23.09 -7.42 -10.59
C GLY A 412 22.59 -5.98 -10.43
N TYR A 413 21.52 -5.76 -9.68
CA TYR A 413 20.90 -4.46 -9.45
C TYR A 413 20.70 -4.18 -7.97
N TYR A 414 20.52 -2.90 -7.62
CA TYR A 414 20.12 -2.45 -6.29
C TYR A 414 18.94 -1.49 -6.39
N LEU A 415 18.17 -1.38 -5.31
CA LEU A 415 17.13 -0.38 -5.20
C LEU A 415 17.74 1.02 -5.03
N ALA A 416 17.15 2.02 -5.69
CA ALA A 416 17.52 3.42 -5.53
C ALA A 416 16.32 4.30 -5.16
N LYS A 417 15.10 3.89 -5.53
CA LYS A 417 13.86 4.58 -5.17
C LYS A 417 13.69 4.62 -3.64
N PHE A 418 13.18 5.71 -3.11
CA PHE A 418 12.99 6.03 -1.69
C PHE A 418 14.26 6.28 -0.88
N LEU A 419 15.45 5.90 -1.36
CA LEU A 419 16.67 5.96 -0.58
C LEU A 419 17.34 7.34 -0.66
N ASP A 420 17.64 7.95 0.48
CA ASP A 420 18.47 9.16 0.54
C ASP A 420 19.96 8.80 0.34
N LYS A 421 20.40 8.85 -0.91
CA LYS A 421 21.77 8.48 -1.30
C LYS A 421 22.87 9.33 -0.63
N THR A 422 22.52 10.34 0.17
CA THR A 422 23.50 11.20 0.88
C THR A 422 23.91 10.65 2.24
N LEU A 423 23.19 9.67 2.81
CA LEU A 423 23.56 9.06 4.09
C LEU A 423 24.86 8.27 3.96
N ASN A 424 25.72 8.39 4.99
CA ASN A 424 27.02 7.73 5.03
C ASN A 424 27.19 6.95 6.33
N PHE A 425 27.03 5.64 6.26
CA PHE A 425 27.17 4.73 7.40
C PHE A 425 28.61 4.54 7.88
N GLY A 426 29.62 5.08 7.18
CA GLY A 426 31.00 5.16 7.65
C GLY A 426 31.26 6.29 8.65
N GLN A 427 30.28 7.16 8.90
CA GLN A 427 30.39 8.26 9.87
C GLN A 427 29.78 7.88 11.22
N ALA A 428 30.30 8.49 12.29
CA ALA A 428 29.75 8.28 13.64
C ALA A 428 28.31 8.76 13.79
N ASN A 429 27.91 9.81 13.06
CA ASN A 429 26.55 10.31 12.98
C ASN A 429 26.05 10.17 11.52
N VAL A 430 25.27 9.14 11.28
CA VAL A 430 24.74 8.82 9.94
C VAL A 430 23.64 9.80 9.49
N GLY A 431 22.93 10.40 10.43
CA GLY A 431 21.70 11.14 10.16
C GLY A 431 20.47 10.25 10.07
N THR A 432 19.32 10.88 9.90
CA THR A 432 18.00 10.21 9.78
C THR A 432 17.19 10.85 8.69
N VAL A 433 16.33 10.05 8.03
CA VAL A 433 15.44 10.47 6.95
C VAL A 433 14.00 10.28 7.38
N PHE A 434 13.13 11.15 6.93
CA PHE A 434 11.69 11.02 7.09
C PHE A 434 11.11 10.42 5.82
N HIS A 435 10.52 9.24 5.94
CA HIS A 435 9.90 8.53 4.83
C HIS A 435 8.39 8.50 4.93
N LEU A 436 7.73 8.78 3.80
CA LEU A 436 6.31 8.56 3.58
C LEU A 436 6.17 7.47 2.52
N PHE A 437 5.48 6.39 2.86
CA PHE A 437 5.13 5.38 1.86
C PHE A 437 3.84 5.77 1.15
N PRO A 438 3.86 6.03 -0.18
CA PRO A 438 2.67 6.42 -0.92
C PRO A 438 1.76 5.20 -1.16
N MET A 439 0.69 5.10 -0.42
CA MET A 439 -0.34 4.07 -0.65
C MET A 439 -1.21 4.40 -1.86
N ILE A 440 -1.56 5.68 -2.01
CA ILE A 440 -2.27 6.24 -3.16
C ILE A 440 -1.69 7.64 -3.43
N ARG A 441 -1.24 7.87 -4.66
CA ARG A 441 -0.79 9.18 -5.11
C ARG A 441 -1.42 9.55 -6.46
N LEU A 442 -1.29 10.80 -6.87
CA LEU A 442 -1.96 11.30 -8.08
C LEU A 442 -1.61 10.50 -9.34
N SER A 443 -0.37 10.01 -9.49
CA SER A 443 -0.01 9.17 -10.63
C SER A 443 -0.76 7.84 -10.65
N ASP A 444 -1.01 7.20 -9.48
CA ASP A 444 -1.84 6.00 -9.40
C ASP A 444 -3.29 6.31 -9.82
N ILE A 445 -3.84 7.43 -9.36
CA ILE A 445 -5.21 7.84 -9.74
C ILE A 445 -5.30 8.17 -11.23
N LEU A 446 -4.32 8.85 -11.82
CA LEU A 446 -4.29 9.15 -13.26
C LEU A 446 -4.22 7.88 -14.11
N LEU A 447 -3.44 6.89 -13.70
CA LEU A 447 -3.34 5.60 -14.42
C LEU A 447 -4.58 4.73 -14.20
N SER A 448 -5.18 4.79 -13.01
CA SER A 448 -6.46 4.15 -12.71
C SER A 448 -7.60 4.78 -13.52
N TYR A 449 -7.58 6.09 -13.68
CA TYR A 449 -8.49 6.85 -14.54
C TYR A 449 -8.35 6.44 -16.01
N ALA A 450 -7.10 6.39 -16.51
CA ALA A 450 -6.83 5.98 -17.89
C ALA A 450 -7.36 4.58 -18.21
N GLU A 451 -7.16 3.62 -17.30
CA GLU A 451 -7.72 2.27 -17.39
C GLU A 451 -9.26 2.30 -17.41
N ALA A 452 -9.87 2.98 -16.45
CA ALA A 452 -11.32 3.03 -16.31
C ALA A 452 -12.00 3.74 -17.48
N MET A 453 -11.48 4.89 -17.92
CA MET A 453 -11.99 5.64 -19.07
C MET A 453 -11.89 4.84 -20.37
N HIS A 454 -10.76 4.15 -20.58
CA HIS A 454 -10.59 3.30 -21.76
C HIS A 454 -11.64 2.19 -21.81
N HIS A 455 -11.86 1.48 -20.72
CA HIS A 455 -12.87 0.42 -20.67
C HIS A 455 -14.31 0.92 -20.75
N ALA A 456 -14.58 2.14 -20.25
CA ALA A 456 -15.91 2.74 -20.26
C ALA A 456 -16.25 3.40 -21.60
N TYR A 457 -15.28 4.10 -22.23
CA TYR A 457 -15.55 5.04 -23.32
C TYR A 457 -14.53 5.00 -24.47
N GLY A 458 -13.43 4.25 -24.32
CA GLY A 458 -12.31 4.27 -25.26
C GLY A 458 -11.23 5.29 -24.87
N MET A 459 -10.05 5.19 -25.50
CA MET A 459 -8.86 5.94 -25.06
C MET A 459 -8.93 7.44 -25.30
N SER A 460 -9.74 7.91 -26.26
CA SER A 460 -9.75 9.31 -26.75
C SER A 460 -11.05 10.06 -26.44
N ALA A 461 -12.00 9.42 -25.74
CA ALA A 461 -13.31 10.01 -25.44
C ALA A 461 -13.36 10.58 -24.02
N ASP A 462 -14.12 11.68 -23.86
CA ASP A 462 -14.52 12.26 -22.57
C ASP A 462 -15.99 12.73 -22.67
N PRO A 463 -16.95 11.79 -22.79
CA PRO A 463 -18.36 12.15 -22.99
C PRO A 463 -19.01 12.77 -21.74
N GLU A 464 -18.43 12.56 -20.58
CA GLU A 464 -18.94 13.09 -19.31
C GLU A 464 -18.36 14.46 -18.94
N GLY A 465 -17.37 14.95 -19.74
CA GLY A 465 -16.76 16.28 -19.51
C GLY A 465 -15.87 16.34 -18.27
N TYR A 466 -15.14 15.27 -17.97
CA TYR A 466 -14.18 15.26 -16.84
C TYR A 466 -12.95 16.13 -17.11
N GLY A 467 -12.77 16.63 -18.34
CA GLY A 467 -11.67 17.50 -18.75
C GLY A 467 -10.37 16.76 -19.05
N LEU A 468 -10.41 15.44 -19.25
CA LEU A 468 -9.24 14.61 -19.50
C LEU A 468 -9.65 13.29 -20.18
N THR A 469 -9.01 12.94 -21.28
CA THR A 469 -9.13 11.62 -21.91
C THR A 469 -8.19 10.60 -21.26
N ALA A 470 -8.40 9.31 -21.53
CA ALA A 470 -7.52 8.24 -21.01
C ALA A 470 -6.07 8.41 -21.50
N ILE A 471 -5.86 8.72 -22.77
CA ILE A 471 -4.53 8.90 -23.35
C ILE A 471 -3.82 10.14 -22.79
N GLU A 472 -4.54 11.23 -22.56
CA GLU A 472 -3.99 12.45 -21.95
C GLU A 472 -3.55 12.23 -20.49
N ALA A 473 -4.25 11.38 -19.75
CA ALA A 473 -3.85 11.01 -18.38
C ALA A 473 -2.48 10.32 -18.36
N VAL A 474 -2.23 9.39 -19.26
CA VAL A 474 -0.92 8.75 -19.43
C VAL A 474 0.13 9.79 -19.88
N GLN A 475 -0.22 10.65 -20.85
CA GLN A 475 0.68 11.68 -21.38
C GLN A 475 1.14 12.67 -20.28
N LYS A 476 0.27 13.04 -19.33
CA LYS A 476 0.64 13.92 -18.20
C LYS A 476 1.78 13.32 -17.36
N ILE A 477 1.73 12.03 -17.07
CA ILE A 477 2.75 11.32 -16.27
C ILE A 477 4.07 11.30 -17.05
N ARG A 478 4.04 10.94 -18.31
CA ARG A 478 5.23 10.88 -19.15
C ARG A 478 5.87 12.25 -19.37
N THR A 479 5.07 13.28 -19.56
CA THR A 479 5.56 14.67 -19.63
C THR A 479 6.28 15.06 -18.34
N ARG A 480 5.69 14.74 -17.16
CA ARG A 480 6.33 14.96 -15.86
C ARG A 480 7.63 14.17 -15.72
N ALA A 481 7.70 12.94 -16.25
CA ALA A 481 8.89 12.10 -16.20
C ALA A 481 10.05 12.61 -17.09
N GLY A 482 9.81 13.64 -17.90
CA GLY A 482 10.82 14.28 -18.73
C GLY A 482 10.78 13.89 -20.20
N PHE A 483 9.73 13.20 -20.63
CA PHE A 483 9.47 12.96 -22.06
C PHE A 483 8.91 14.24 -22.71
N GLY A 484 9.47 14.61 -23.83
CA GLY A 484 9.03 15.79 -24.58
C GLY A 484 7.82 15.52 -25.47
N THR A 485 7.49 16.50 -26.30
CA THR A 485 6.36 16.42 -27.26
C THR A 485 6.52 15.34 -28.34
N ASN A 486 7.72 14.82 -28.53
CA ASN A 486 8.04 13.74 -29.49
C ASN A 486 8.11 12.36 -28.84
N ASP A 487 7.43 12.17 -27.70
CA ASP A 487 7.36 10.88 -27.03
C ASP A 487 6.69 9.83 -27.95
N LYS A 488 7.44 8.80 -28.30
CA LYS A 488 6.98 7.74 -29.21
C LYS A 488 6.13 6.67 -28.50
N PHE A 489 6.03 6.71 -27.18
CA PHE A 489 5.37 5.66 -26.38
C PHE A 489 3.91 5.43 -26.78
N LEU A 490 3.21 6.52 -27.08
CA LEU A 490 1.80 6.49 -27.47
C LEU A 490 1.59 6.62 -28.99
N ASN A 491 2.68 6.63 -29.78
CA ASN A 491 2.58 6.72 -31.24
C ASN A 491 2.00 5.44 -31.83
N GLY A 492 0.93 5.58 -32.63
CA GLY A 492 0.27 4.44 -33.28
C GLY A 492 -0.52 3.55 -32.32
N VAL A 493 -0.75 3.99 -31.08
CA VAL A 493 -1.60 3.30 -30.12
C VAL A 493 -3.07 3.39 -30.56
N THR A 494 -3.78 2.30 -30.42
CA THR A 494 -5.20 2.14 -30.72
C THR A 494 -5.92 1.61 -29.48
N ASP A 495 -7.25 1.63 -29.44
CA ASP A 495 -8.00 1.06 -28.33
C ASP A 495 -7.60 -0.41 -28.04
N ASN A 496 -7.26 -1.20 -29.07
CA ASN A 496 -6.91 -2.60 -28.91
C ASN A 496 -5.63 -2.86 -28.11
N ASN A 497 -4.65 -1.94 -28.15
CA ASN A 497 -3.35 -2.09 -27.49
C ASN A 497 -3.08 -1.01 -26.41
N PHE A 498 -4.03 -0.13 -26.16
CA PHE A 498 -3.86 0.96 -25.19
C PHE A 498 -3.63 0.42 -23.77
N MET A 499 -4.34 -0.63 -23.36
CA MET A 499 -4.17 -1.23 -22.02
C MET A 499 -2.78 -1.80 -21.78
N GLU A 500 -2.10 -2.30 -22.81
CA GLU A 500 -0.71 -2.76 -22.68
C GLU A 500 0.20 -1.59 -22.30
N LYS A 501 -0.02 -0.41 -22.92
CA LYS A 501 0.72 0.81 -22.59
C LYS A 501 0.38 1.35 -21.20
N VAL A 502 -0.89 1.33 -20.80
CA VAL A 502 -1.30 1.68 -19.42
C VAL A 502 -0.63 0.77 -18.41
N LYS A 503 -0.66 -0.55 -18.61
CA LYS A 503 -0.02 -1.53 -17.73
C LYS A 503 1.50 -1.34 -17.66
N GLN A 504 2.16 -1.05 -18.80
CA GLN A 504 3.60 -0.78 -18.87
C GLN A 504 3.96 0.51 -18.11
N GLU A 505 3.26 1.61 -18.38
CA GLU A 505 3.51 2.89 -17.70
C GLU A 505 3.25 2.77 -16.19
N ARG A 506 2.18 2.07 -15.81
CA ARG A 506 1.85 1.80 -14.41
C ARG A 506 2.93 0.99 -13.71
N ARG A 507 3.48 -0.04 -14.38
CA ARG A 507 4.60 -0.83 -13.88
C ARG A 507 5.85 0.02 -13.63
N ILE A 508 6.20 0.92 -14.55
CA ILE A 508 7.38 1.80 -14.45
C ILE A 508 7.19 2.85 -13.36
N GLU A 509 6.07 3.57 -13.41
CA GLU A 509 5.81 4.72 -12.56
C GLU A 509 5.63 4.32 -11.09
N LEU A 510 4.91 3.21 -10.84
CA LEU A 510 4.52 2.78 -9.50
C LEU A 510 5.34 1.59 -8.96
N CYS A 511 6.47 1.22 -9.60
CA CYS A 511 7.32 0.14 -9.11
C CYS A 511 7.78 0.41 -7.66
N PHE A 512 7.82 -0.63 -6.85
CA PHE A 512 8.14 -0.60 -5.42
C PHE A 512 7.16 0.22 -4.55
N GLU A 513 5.92 0.44 -5.04
CA GLU A 513 4.81 1.02 -4.28
C GLU A 513 3.71 -0.03 -3.99
N GLU A 514 4.04 -1.31 -4.09
CA GLU A 514 3.19 -2.50 -3.82
C GLU A 514 1.99 -2.68 -4.75
N HIS A 515 1.82 -1.82 -5.76
CA HIS A 515 0.70 -1.91 -6.69
C HIS A 515 0.78 -3.16 -7.58
N ARG A 516 1.98 -3.52 -8.06
CA ARG A 516 2.20 -4.62 -9.01
C ARG A 516 1.63 -5.96 -8.53
N TYR A 517 1.81 -6.27 -7.24
CA TYR A 517 1.33 -7.51 -6.63
C TYR A 517 -0.19 -7.70 -6.77
N PHE A 518 -0.95 -6.63 -6.53
CA PHE A 518 -2.40 -6.63 -6.66
C PHE A 518 -2.86 -6.40 -8.10
N ASP A 519 -2.17 -5.61 -8.89
CA ASP A 519 -2.49 -5.34 -10.30
C ASP A 519 -2.46 -6.63 -11.13
N LEU A 520 -1.42 -7.46 -10.98
CA LEU A 520 -1.33 -8.75 -11.67
C LEU A 520 -2.47 -9.70 -11.29
N ARG A 521 -2.96 -9.61 -10.05
CA ARG A 521 -4.12 -10.39 -9.60
C ARG A 521 -5.41 -9.86 -10.19
N ARG A 522 -5.70 -8.57 -10.01
CA ARG A 522 -6.97 -8.00 -10.48
C ARG A 522 -7.13 -8.03 -12.01
N TRP A 523 -6.02 -8.01 -12.77
CA TRP A 523 -5.99 -8.16 -14.23
C TRP A 523 -6.04 -9.61 -14.71
N MET A 524 -5.94 -10.59 -13.82
CA MET A 524 -5.80 -12.02 -14.15
C MET A 524 -4.49 -12.35 -14.89
N ASP A 525 -3.43 -11.57 -14.68
CA ASP A 525 -2.10 -11.74 -15.28
C ASP A 525 -1.18 -12.62 -14.39
N GLY A 526 -1.72 -13.54 -13.62
CA GLY A 526 -0.99 -14.40 -12.66
C GLY A 526 0.08 -15.31 -13.27
N ASN A 527 0.04 -15.55 -14.59
CA ASN A 527 1.12 -16.23 -15.31
C ASN A 527 2.46 -15.50 -15.16
N GLN A 528 2.48 -14.17 -15.08
CA GLN A 528 3.68 -13.38 -14.85
C GLN A 528 4.29 -13.60 -13.44
N LEU A 529 3.51 -14.09 -12.48
CA LEU A 529 3.98 -14.46 -11.14
C LEU A 529 4.65 -15.86 -11.12
N ARG A 530 4.55 -16.62 -12.21
CA ARG A 530 5.21 -17.92 -12.41
C ARG A 530 6.55 -17.79 -13.12
N GLU A 531 6.82 -16.63 -13.75
CA GLU A 531 8.04 -16.41 -14.52
C GLU A 531 9.28 -16.47 -13.62
N PRO A 532 10.37 -17.13 -14.06
CA PRO A 532 11.65 -17.06 -13.38
C PRO A 532 12.13 -15.62 -13.24
N ILE A 533 12.80 -15.28 -12.15
CA ILE A 533 13.47 -13.98 -12.02
C ILE A 533 14.77 -14.01 -12.84
N ILE A 534 14.90 -13.01 -13.70
CA ILE A 534 16.09 -12.78 -14.52
C ILE A 534 16.91 -11.64 -13.92
N GLY A 535 18.21 -11.82 -13.88
CA GLY A 535 19.21 -10.81 -13.52
C GLY A 535 20.20 -10.57 -14.65
N MET A 536 21.14 -9.66 -14.40
CA MET A 536 22.24 -9.32 -15.29
C MET A 536 23.58 -9.59 -14.58
N LYS A 537 24.34 -10.52 -15.11
CA LYS A 537 25.75 -10.72 -14.74
C LYS A 537 26.60 -9.80 -15.58
N VAL A 538 27.37 -8.92 -14.94
CA VAL A 538 28.38 -8.06 -15.57
C VAL A 538 29.74 -8.62 -15.21
N GLU A 539 30.56 -8.93 -16.21
CA GLU A 539 31.93 -9.42 -16.04
C GLU A 539 32.91 -8.47 -16.72
N GLU A 540 33.98 -8.11 -16.01
CA GLU A 540 35.07 -7.30 -16.54
C GLU A 540 36.29 -8.21 -16.77
N ASN A 541 36.79 -8.21 -17.98
CA ASN A 541 38.01 -8.91 -18.35
C ASN A 541 38.88 -8.07 -19.28
N ALA A 542 39.96 -8.62 -19.81
CA ALA A 542 40.89 -7.90 -20.69
C ALA A 542 40.23 -7.33 -21.97
N SER A 543 39.09 -7.86 -22.40
CA SER A 543 38.34 -7.38 -23.59
C SER A 543 37.26 -6.34 -23.23
N GLY A 544 37.06 -6.03 -21.95
CA GLY A 544 36.08 -5.07 -21.48
C GLY A 544 34.95 -5.66 -20.64
N LEU A 545 33.79 -4.97 -20.60
CA LEU A 545 32.61 -5.39 -19.87
C LEU A 545 31.74 -6.32 -20.73
N HIS A 546 31.37 -7.46 -20.16
CA HIS A 546 30.47 -8.45 -20.75
C HIS A 546 29.19 -8.56 -19.93
N TYR A 547 28.04 -8.56 -20.59
CA TYR A 547 26.72 -8.58 -20.01
C TYR A 547 26.02 -9.87 -20.38
N THR A 548 25.59 -10.65 -19.38
CA THR A 548 24.92 -11.94 -19.58
C THR A 548 23.66 -12.00 -18.74
N ARG A 549 22.50 -12.29 -19.37
CA ARG A 549 21.25 -12.57 -18.64
C ARG A 549 21.37 -13.90 -17.91
N ILE A 550 21.00 -13.92 -16.64
CA ILE A 550 21.03 -15.11 -15.80
C ILE A 550 19.67 -15.35 -15.17
N THR A 551 19.32 -16.60 -14.97
CA THR A 551 18.18 -16.98 -14.15
C THR A 551 18.59 -16.97 -12.68
N VAL A 552 17.85 -16.22 -11.86
CA VAL A 552 18.14 -16.02 -10.43
C VAL A 552 17.25 -16.91 -9.56
N ASP A 553 15.97 -17.02 -9.89
CA ASP A 553 15.01 -17.87 -9.16
C ASP A 553 14.02 -18.51 -10.14
N GLU A 554 14.07 -19.84 -10.24
CA GLU A 554 13.17 -20.67 -11.05
C GLU A 554 11.98 -21.20 -10.23
N ALA A 555 12.04 -21.13 -8.89
CA ALA A 555 11.11 -21.82 -7.99
C ALA A 555 9.81 -21.06 -7.75
N ARG A 556 9.47 -20.10 -8.60
CA ARG A 556 8.24 -19.34 -8.46
C ARG A 556 7.01 -20.18 -8.77
N ASN A 557 6.00 -20.06 -7.92
CA ASN A 557 4.80 -20.85 -8.03
C ASN A 557 3.57 -20.04 -7.69
N PHE A 558 2.72 -19.86 -8.68
CA PHE A 558 1.42 -19.22 -8.53
C PHE A 558 0.35 -20.13 -9.13
N LYS A 559 -0.68 -20.46 -8.37
CA LYS A 559 -1.83 -21.26 -8.79
C LYS A 559 -3.07 -20.39 -8.85
N ASP A 560 -4.06 -20.79 -9.64
CA ASP A 560 -5.23 -19.96 -9.90
C ASP A 560 -6.05 -19.63 -8.64
N TYR A 561 -6.08 -20.51 -7.63
CA TYR A 561 -6.72 -20.19 -6.36
C TYR A 561 -5.99 -19.08 -5.59
N MET A 562 -4.71 -18.79 -5.89
CA MET A 562 -3.89 -17.77 -5.22
C MET A 562 -4.21 -16.34 -5.70
N TYR A 563 -5.17 -16.16 -6.60
CA TYR A 563 -5.71 -14.83 -6.88
C TYR A 563 -6.32 -14.20 -5.64
N TYR A 564 -6.89 -15.02 -4.74
CA TYR A 564 -7.34 -14.62 -3.41
C TYR A 564 -6.42 -15.21 -2.34
N HIS A 565 -6.29 -14.52 -1.23
CA HIS A 565 -5.52 -15.01 -0.09
C HIS A 565 -6.32 -16.01 0.75
N PRO A 566 -5.65 -16.90 1.50
CA PRO A 566 -6.33 -17.76 2.45
C PRO A 566 -6.79 -16.96 3.66
N ILE A 567 -8.03 -17.18 4.09
CA ILE A 567 -8.48 -16.71 5.40
C ILE A 567 -7.71 -17.50 6.45
N PRO A 568 -7.16 -16.86 7.52
CA PRO A 568 -6.37 -17.54 8.52
C PRO A 568 -7.16 -18.70 9.17
N LEU A 569 -6.55 -19.87 9.28
CA LEU A 569 -7.18 -21.08 9.83
C LEU A 569 -7.73 -20.85 11.23
N LYS A 570 -7.08 -20.01 12.03
CA LYS A 570 -7.56 -19.63 13.36
C LYS A 570 -8.94 -19.00 13.29
N VAL A 571 -9.16 -18.08 12.35
CA VAL A 571 -10.46 -17.40 12.13
C VAL A 571 -11.55 -18.42 11.78
N ILE A 572 -11.25 -19.34 10.84
CA ILE A 572 -12.20 -20.39 10.45
C ILE A 572 -12.59 -21.29 11.62
N LYS A 573 -11.64 -21.62 12.50
CA LYS A 573 -11.90 -22.45 13.68
C LYS A 573 -12.70 -21.73 14.76
N GLU A 574 -12.48 -20.44 14.94
CA GLU A 574 -13.18 -19.61 15.93
C GLU A 574 -14.57 -19.17 15.45
N SER A 575 -14.76 -19.06 14.12
CA SER A 575 -16.00 -18.63 13.47
C SER A 575 -16.36 -19.58 12.31
N PRO A 576 -16.96 -20.76 12.58
CA PRO A 576 -17.23 -21.78 11.56
C PRO A 576 -18.17 -21.34 10.42
N SER A 577 -18.90 -20.23 10.61
CA SER A 577 -19.74 -19.63 9.56
C SER A 577 -18.93 -18.91 8.48
N ILE A 578 -17.66 -18.62 8.72
CA ILE A 578 -16.76 -17.98 7.76
C ILE A 578 -16.20 -19.04 6.82
N GLN A 579 -16.64 -19.01 5.58
CA GLN A 579 -16.16 -19.92 4.54
C GLN A 579 -14.76 -19.53 4.04
N GLN A 580 -13.89 -20.53 3.86
CA GLN A 580 -12.58 -20.38 3.23
C GLN A 580 -12.70 -20.08 1.74
N ASN A 581 -11.73 -19.36 1.19
CA ASN A 581 -11.60 -19.21 -0.26
C ASN A 581 -11.29 -20.55 -0.93
N PRO A 582 -11.88 -20.84 -2.11
CA PRO A 582 -11.68 -22.11 -2.81
C PRO A 582 -10.20 -22.42 -3.06
N GLY A 583 -9.81 -23.66 -2.81
CA GLY A 583 -8.45 -24.15 -3.05
C GLY A 583 -7.48 -24.03 -1.86
N TRP A 584 -7.90 -23.38 -0.77
CA TRP A 584 -7.11 -23.20 0.45
C TRP A 584 -7.47 -24.16 1.59
#